data_a46730b48fd8bb48ec13ca19e0280351
#
_entry.id   a46730b48fd8bb48ec13ca19e0280351
#
_cell.length_a   1.000
_cell.length_b   1.000
_cell.length_c   1.000
_cell.angle_alpha   90.00
_cell.angle_beta   90.00
_cell.angle_gamma   90.00
#
_symmetry.space_group_name_H-M   'P 1'
#
loop_
_entity.id
_entity.type
_entity.pdbx_description
1 polymer ?
#
loop_
_entity_poly.entity_id
_entity_poly.type
_entity_poly.pdbx_seq_one_letter_code
_entity_poly.pdbx_strand_id
1 'polypeptide(L)'
;QGTFLGETQLGGDTVTRSFNLAHPITTHQSAIAVAPYVDSNMVHMGAFGEIPIRLTGKAEHINAMVTKFQELGSAIDALEYWWGPYAWERVGYVLTTDGALEIPTNIAYPQFMVGEGLVQNGDLFSHELGHHWWGDLVAPTLHNHMWIKEGPAEYSSHLFVEWKDGQEAFIDVVKDNQLYVLEETHLQDD
;
A
#
# COMPACT_ATOMS: atom_id res chain seq x y z
N GLN A 1 8.72 -7.95 -6.60
CA GLN A 1 8.94 -7.57 -5.22
C GLN A 1 10.44 -7.42 -4.94
N GLY A 2 10.86 -6.41 -4.15
CA GLY A 2 12.26 -6.13 -3.86
C GLY A 2 13.04 -5.50 -5.03
N THR A 3 14.37 -5.40 -4.87
CA THR A 3 15.30 -4.88 -5.88
C THR A 3 15.55 -5.91 -6.96
N PHE A 4 15.39 -5.53 -8.22
CA PHE A 4 15.70 -6.40 -9.36
C PHE A 4 17.22 -6.60 -9.50
N LEU A 5 17.68 -7.85 -9.49
CA LEU A 5 19.09 -8.20 -9.59
C LEU A 5 19.52 -8.60 -11.00
N GLY A 6 18.59 -9.00 -11.85
CA GLY A 6 18.89 -9.39 -13.21
C GLY A 6 17.97 -10.45 -13.78
N GLU A 7 18.16 -10.72 -15.08
CA GLU A 7 17.43 -11.71 -15.85
C GLU A 7 18.42 -12.65 -16.55
N THR A 8 18.12 -13.94 -16.55
CA THR A 8 18.89 -14.96 -17.26
C THR A 8 17.96 -15.73 -18.19
N GLN A 9 18.31 -15.81 -19.46
CA GLN A 9 17.63 -16.65 -20.45
C GLN A 9 18.03 -18.12 -20.26
N LEU A 10 17.04 -19.00 -20.13
CA LEU A 10 17.26 -20.43 -19.98
C LEU A 10 17.07 -21.24 -21.28
N GLY A 11 16.71 -20.57 -22.37
CA GLY A 11 16.38 -21.14 -23.66
C GLY A 11 14.88 -21.22 -23.93
N GLY A 12 14.49 -21.18 -25.22
CA GLY A 12 13.09 -21.01 -25.61
C GLY A 12 12.51 -19.71 -25.06
N ASP A 13 11.28 -19.79 -24.57
CA ASP A 13 10.57 -18.62 -23.99
C ASP A 13 10.72 -18.54 -22.43
N THR A 14 11.71 -19.25 -21.87
CA THR A 14 11.90 -19.32 -20.43
C THR A 14 12.97 -18.38 -19.95
N VAL A 15 12.61 -17.55 -18.95
CA VAL A 15 13.52 -16.60 -18.29
C VAL A 15 13.48 -16.77 -16.77
N THR A 16 14.61 -16.57 -16.13
CA THR A 16 14.68 -16.42 -14.67
C THR A 16 14.91 -14.95 -14.32
N ARG A 17 14.07 -14.37 -13.48
CA ARG A 17 14.23 -13.04 -12.92
C ARG A 17 14.53 -13.14 -11.44
N SER A 18 15.62 -12.52 -11.03
CA SER A 18 16.08 -12.54 -9.65
C SER A 18 15.82 -11.20 -8.97
N PHE A 19 15.31 -11.28 -7.74
CA PHE A 19 15.04 -10.12 -6.91
C PHE A 19 15.61 -10.34 -5.51
N ASN A 20 15.97 -9.26 -4.84
CA ASN A 20 16.38 -9.26 -3.44
C ASN A 20 15.48 -8.31 -2.64
N LEU A 21 15.04 -8.77 -1.48
CA LEU A 21 14.36 -7.95 -0.49
C LEU A 21 15.26 -7.84 0.74
N ALA A 22 15.56 -6.61 1.19
CA ALA A 22 16.54 -6.39 2.24
C ALA A 22 16.07 -6.89 3.61
N HIS A 23 14.77 -6.77 3.88
CA HIS A 23 14.17 -7.20 5.14
C HIS A 23 13.45 -8.55 4.98
N PRO A 24 13.47 -9.42 6.00
CA PRO A 24 12.64 -10.61 6.02
C PRO A 24 11.16 -10.24 6.06
N ILE A 25 10.34 -11.02 5.38
CA ILE A 25 8.88 -10.84 5.32
C ILE A 25 8.17 -12.12 5.76
N THR A 26 6.91 -11.98 6.09
CA THR A 26 6.04 -13.14 6.34
C THR A 26 5.71 -13.87 5.03
N THR A 27 5.44 -15.17 5.11
CA THR A 27 5.25 -15.99 3.90
C THR A 27 4.04 -15.61 3.06
N HIS A 28 2.99 -15.06 3.66
CA HIS A 28 1.79 -14.62 2.93
C HIS A 28 2.03 -13.35 2.11
N GLN A 29 3.08 -12.59 2.41
CA GLN A 29 3.48 -11.39 1.67
C GLN A 29 4.37 -11.72 0.45
N SER A 30 4.72 -12.99 0.23
CA SER A 30 5.42 -13.41 -0.98
C SER A 30 4.44 -13.59 -2.12
N ALA A 31 4.44 -12.68 -3.09
CA ALA A 31 3.51 -12.72 -4.20
C ALA A 31 4.17 -12.46 -5.56
N ILE A 32 3.55 -12.98 -6.59
CA ILE A 32 3.94 -12.82 -7.99
C ILE A 32 2.72 -12.32 -8.77
N ALA A 33 2.87 -11.19 -9.45
CA ALA A 33 1.90 -10.68 -10.42
C ALA A 33 2.46 -10.82 -11.83
N VAL A 34 1.70 -11.44 -12.74
CA VAL A 34 2.10 -11.66 -14.13
C VAL A 34 0.96 -11.25 -15.06
N ALA A 35 1.23 -10.26 -15.90
CA ALA A 35 0.34 -9.82 -16.97
C ALA A 35 1.17 -8.98 -17.98
N PRO A 36 0.61 -8.52 -19.10
CA PRO A 36 1.27 -7.56 -19.98
C PRO A 36 1.27 -6.16 -19.32
N TYR A 37 1.99 -6.05 -18.23
CA TYR A 37 2.11 -4.81 -17.46
C TYR A 37 3.05 -3.81 -18.10
N VAL A 38 2.75 -2.53 -17.84
CA VAL A 38 3.65 -1.40 -18.06
C VAL A 38 3.87 -0.68 -16.73
N ASP A 39 5.02 -0.05 -16.60
CA ASP A 39 5.41 0.68 -15.39
C ASP A 39 5.37 2.19 -15.61
N SER A 40 4.90 2.93 -14.61
CA SER A 40 5.16 4.35 -14.43
C SER A 40 6.08 4.52 -13.22
N ASN A 41 7.23 5.15 -13.43
CA ASN A 41 8.24 5.33 -12.39
C ASN A 41 8.37 6.81 -12.06
N MET A 42 8.48 7.12 -10.78
CA MET A 42 8.74 8.45 -10.26
C MET A 42 9.63 8.36 -9.00
N VAL A 43 10.09 9.49 -8.51
CA VAL A 43 10.85 9.59 -7.26
C VAL A 43 10.18 10.63 -6.39
N HIS A 44 9.98 10.32 -5.12
CA HIS A 44 9.55 11.25 -4.09
C HIS A 44 10.74 11.60 -3.19
N MET A 45 10.84 12.87 -2.82
CA MET A 45 11.80 13.34 -1.81
C MET A 45 11.11 13.35 -0.46
N GLY A 46 11.21 12.25 0.28
CA GLY A 46 10.71 12.16 1.64
C GLY A 46 11.60 12.88 2.65
N ALA A 47 11.18 12.90 3.90
CA ALA A 47 11.91 13.58 4.97
C ALA A 47 13.30 12.99 5.25
N PHE A 48 13.49 11.71 4.94
CA PHE A 48 14.73 10.98 5.21
C PHE A 48 15.54 10.60 3.96
N GLY A 49 15.09 10.98 2.78
CA GLY A 49 15.79 10.74 1.51
C GLY A 49 14.90 10.46 0.32
N GLU A 50 15.52 10.07 -0.77
CA GLU A 50 14.80 9.71 -2.00
C GLU A 50 14.09 8.36 -1.84
N ILE A 51 12.81 8.33 -2.21
CA ILE A 51 11.98 7.12 -2.23
C ILE A 51 11.53 6.88 -3.68
N PRO A 52 12.06 5.84 -4.34
CA PRO A 52 11.57 5.45 -5.66
C PRO A 52 10.11 4.99 -5.57
N ILE A 53 9.29 5.39 -6.52
CA ILE A 53 7.90 4.94 -6.65
C ILE A 53 7.71 4.24 -7.98
N ARG A 54 7.06 3.07 -7.96
CA ARG A 54 6.67 2.34 -9.15
C ARG A 54 5.19 2.01 -9.13
N LEU A 55 4.47 2.45 -10.15
CA LEU A 55 3.09 2.08 -10.40
C LEU A 55 3.06 1.11 -11.59
N THR A 56 2.51 -0.08 -11.40
CA THR A 56 2.49 -1.16 -12.39
C THR A 56 1.04 -1.51 -12.72
N GLY A 57 0.66 -1.42 -13.97
CA GLY A 57 -0.69 -1.74 -14.42
C GLY A 57 -0.72 -2.15 -15.89
N LYS A 58 -1.87 -2.60 -16.39
CA LYS A 58 -2.04 -2.78 -17.83
C LYS A 58 -2.07 -1.41 -18.52
N ALA A 59 -1.68 -1.39 -19.79
CA ALA A 59 -1.57 -0.15 -20.58
C ALA A 59 -2.86 0.70 -20.57
N GLU A 60 -4.01 0.05 -20.58
CA GLU A 60 -5.32 0.72 -20.51
C GLU A 60 -5.63 1.38 -19.15
N HIS A 61 -4.99 0.96 -18.07
CA HIS A 61 -5.27 1.44 -16.71
C HIS A 61 -4.16 2.34 -16.13
N ILE A 62 -2.96 2.36 -16.71
CA ILE A 62 -1.82 3.03 -16.09
C ILE A 62 -2.03 4.55 -15.91
N ASN A 63 -2.67 5.22 -16.86
CA ASN A 63 -2.93 6.65 -16.75
C ASN A 63 -3.95 6.97 -15.64
N ALA A 64 -5.00 6.16 -15.50
CA ALA A 64 -5.97 6.29 -14.41
C ALA A 64 -5.29 6.01 -13.06
N MET A 65 -4.40 5.01 -13.01
CA MET A 65 -3.60 4.71 -11.82
C MET A 65 -2.71 5.89 -11.41
N VAL A 66 -1.97 6.49 -12.34
CA VAL A 66 -1.13 7.66 -12.06
C VAL A 66 -1.97 8.82 -11.49
N THR A 67 -3.17 9.04 -12.04
CA THR A 67 -4.09 10.06 -11.54
C THR A 67 -4.59 9.73 -10.13
N LYS A 68 -4.96 8.46 -9.88
CA LYS A 68 -5.42 7.99 -8.56
C LYS A 68 -4.35 8.18 -7.49
N PHE A 69 -3.09 7.95 -7.82
CA PHE A 69 -1.96 7.99 -6.90
C PHE A 69 -1.20 9.33 -6.89
N GLN A 70 -1.80 10.42 -7.40
CA GLN A 70 -1.14 11.73 -7.44
C GLN A 70 -0.77 12.27 -6.05
N GLU A 71 -1.46 11.84 -4.99
CA GLU A 71 -1.20 12.25 -3.61
C GLU A 71 -0.30 11.26 -2.84
N LEU A 72 0.22 10.24 -3.51
CA LEU A 72 1.05 9.22 -2.85
C LEU A 72 2.28 9.81 -2.17
N GLY A 73 2.93 10.82 -2.77
CA GLY A 73 4.04 11.52 -2.14
C GLY A 73 3.64 12.19 -0.83
N SER A 74 2.49 12.87 -0.81
CA SER A 74 1.96 13.48 0.41
C SER A 74 1.61 12.45 1.49
N ALA A 75 1.10 11.27 1.10
CA ALA A 75 0.85 10.18 2.04
C ALA A 75 2.15 9.62 2.63
N ILE A 76 3.21 9.49 1.82
CA ILE A 76 4.54 9.11 2.31
C ILE A 76 5.03 10.12 3.34
N ASP A 77 4.96 11.42 3.06
CA ASP A 77 5.38 12.48 3.99
C ASP A 77 4.61 12.42 5.31
N ALA A 78 3.30 12.22 5.25
CA ALA A 78 2.46 12.07 6.43
C ALA A 78 2.89 10.87 7.28
N LEU A 79 3.09 9.71 6.67
CA LEU A 79 3.45 8.50 7.41
C LEU A 79 4.90 8.53 7.91
N GLU A 80 5.83 9.15 7.18
CA GLU A 80 7.18 9.40 7.69
C GLU A 80 7.17 10.36 8.90
N TYR A 81 6.29 11.35 8.90
CA TYR A 81 6.13 12.25 10.04
C TYR A 81 5.66 11.54 11.32
N TRP A 82 4.67 10.63 11.18
CA TRP A 82 4.07 9.95 12.33
C TRP A 82 4.84 8.70 12.76
N TRP A 83 5.35 7.90 11.80
CA TRP A 83 5.92 6.57 12.04
C TRP A 83 7.45 6.52 11.88
N GLY A 84 8.05 7.57 11.33
CA GLY A 84 9.49 7.60 11.06
C GLY A 84 9.87 7.10 9.66
N PRO A 85 11.18 6.92 9.42
CA PRO A 85 11.71 6.68 8.08
C PRO A 85 11.06 5.50 7.35
N TYR A 86 10.78 5.67 6.07
CA TYR A 86 10.40 4.57 5.21
C TYR A 86 11.57 3.58 5.04
N ALA A 87 11.34 2.31 5.37
CA ALA A 87 12.43 1.33 5.52
C ALA A 87 12.69 0.47 4.27
N TRP A 88 11.82 0.53 3.26
CA TRP A 88 11.88 -0.34 2.09
C TRP A 88 12.57 0.35 0.90
N GLU A 89 13.04 -0.45 -0.09
CA GLU A 89 13.80 0.05 -1.23
C GLU A 89 12.98 0.93 -2.19
N ARG A 90 11.66 0.82 -2.14
CA ARG A 90 10.72 1.64 -2.93
C ARG A 90 9.30 1.48 -2.43
N VAL A 91 8.45 2.44 -2.75
CA VAL A 91 7.00 2.27 -2.74
C VAL A 91 6.57 1.73 -4.11
N GLY A 92 5.84 0.62 -4.14
CA GLY A 92 5.32 0.05 -5.39
C GLY A 92 3.87 -0.37 -5.22
N TYR A 93 3.09 -0.17 -6.28
CA TYR A 93 1.72 -0.68 -6.41
C TYR A 93 1.57 -1.44 -7.72
N VAL A 94 0.89 -2.56 -7.69
CA VAL A 94 0.54 -3.33 -8.88
C VAL A 94 -0.96 -3.54 -8.96
N LEU A 95 -1.57 -3.21 -10.09
CA LEU A 95 -2.99 -3.45 -10.29
C LEU A 95 -3.28 -4.95 -10.46
N THR A 96 -4.16 -5.44 -9.61
CA THR A 96 -4.67 -6.81 -9.62
C THR A 96 -6.16 -6.82 -9.98
N THR A 97 -6.73 -7.98 -10.26
CA THR A 97 -8.16 -8.09 -10.61
C THR A 97 -9.04 -7.79 -9.42
N ASP A 98 -8.65 -8.19 -8.21
CA ASP A 98 -9.44 -8.10 -7.01
C ASP A 98 -8.56 -8.13 -5.75
N GLY A 99 -9.08 -7.55 -4.66
CA GLY A 99 -8.40 -7.49 -3.37
C GLY A 99 -7.21 -6.54 -3.31
N ALA A 100 -6.85 -6.15 -2.09
CA ALA A 100 -5.63 -5.44 -1.77
C ALA A 100 -4.76 -6.30 -0.86
N LEU A 101 -3.45 -6.12 -0.92
CA LEU A 101 -2.50 -6.82 -0.05
C LEU A 101 -1.22 -5.99 0.05
N GLU A 102 -0.77 -5.79 1.26
CA GLU A 102 0.35 -4.96 1.68
C GLU A 102 1.73 -5.53 1.34
N ILE A 103 1.92 -6.04 0.13
CA ILE A 103 3.19 -6.67 -0.25
C ILE A 103 4.32 -5.63 -0.27
N PRO A 104 5.38 -5.76 0.55
CA PRO A 104 6.47 -4.81 0.58
C PRO A 104 7.06 -4.55 -0.80
N THR A 105 7.22 -3.29 -1.15
CA THR A 105 7.72 -2.78 -2.44
C THR A 105 6.81 -3.01 -3.65
N ASN A 106 5.64 -3.67 -3.48
CA ASN A 106 4.75 -3.99 -4.61
C ASN A 106 3.32 -4.33 -4.13
N ILE A 107 2.68 -3.39 -3.44
CA ILE A 107 1.31 -3.51 -2.92
C ILE A 107 0.36 -3.94 -4.04
N ALA A 108 -0.39 -5.03 -3.83
CA ALA A 108 -1.49 -5.38 -4.70
C ALA A 108 -2.65 -4.40 -4.50
N TYR A 109 -3.19 -3.86 -5.58
CA TYR A 109 -4.28 -2.87 -5.53
C TYR A 109 -5.36 -3.20 -6.56
N PRO A 110 -6.64 -3.22 -6.19
CA PRO A 110 -7.70 -3.64 -7.11
C PRO A 110 -7.89 -2.65 -8.26
N GLN A 111 -7.81 -3.15 -9.49
CA GLN A 111 -7.83 -2.32 -10.70
C GLN A 111 -9.14 -1.53 -10.88
N PHE A 112 -10.27 -2.03 -10.36
CA PHE A 112 -11.55 -1.34 -10.48
C PHE A 112 -11.58 -0.01 -9.69
N MET A 113 -10.77 0.11 -8.64
CA MET A 113 -10.73 1.32 -7.81
C MET A 113 -9.97 2.50 -8.45
N VAL A 114 -9.18 2.30 -9.50
CA VAL A 114 -8.46 3.41 -10.14
C VAL A 114 -9.38 4.32 -10.99
N GLY A 115 -10.54 3.82 -11.39
CA GLY A 115 -11.56 4.59 -12.10
C GLY A 115 -12.50 5.39 -11.19
N GLU A 116 -12.46 5.14 -9.89
CA GLU A 116 -13.27 5.85 -8.91
C GLU A 116 -12.59 7.12 -8.42
N GLY A 117 -13.38 8.13 -8.04
CA GLY A 117 -12.85 9.40 -7.55
C GLY A 117 -11.92 9.22 -6.33
N LEU A 118 -10.96 10.11 -6.17
CA LEU A 118 -10.02 10.13 -5.04
C LEU A 118 -10.72 10.18 -3.67
N VAL A 119 -11.89 10.81 -3.63
CA VAL A 119 -12.64 11.08 -2.38
C VAL A 119 -13.26 9.81 -1.79
N GLN A 120 -13.61 8.81 -2.61
CA GLN A 120 -14.32 7.63 -2.14
C GLN A 120 -13.42 6.48 -1.69
N ASN A 121 -12.14 6.47 -2.07
CA ASN A 121 -11.20 5.39 -1.78
C ASN A 121 -9.76 5.89 -1.57
N GLY A 122 -9.59 7.15 -1.18
CA GLY A 122 -8.30 7.71 -0.78
C GLY A 122 -7.66 6.95 0.37
N ASP A 123 -8.50 6.34 1.19
CA ASP A 123 -8.11 5.64 2.39
C ASP A 123 -7.40 4.33 2.11
N LEU A 124 -7.84 3.54 1.11
CA LEU A 124 -7.26 2.21 0.86
C LEU A 124 -5.77 2.29 0.48
N PHE A 125 -5.35 3.20 -0.40
CA PHE A 125 -3.93 3.23 -0.77
C PHE A 125 -3.04 3.67 0.41
N SER A 126 -3.52 4.58 1.26
CA SER A 126 -2.77 5.01 2.46
C SER A 126 -2.83 3.98 3.58
N HIS A 127 -3.92 3.23 3.70
CA HIS A 127 -4.01 2.06 4.57
C HIS A 127 -2.96 1.00 4.18
N GLU A 128 -2.94 0.57 2.92
CA GLU A 128 -1.97 -0.40 2.43
C GLU A 128 -0.52 0.11 2.53
N LEU A 129 -0.30 1.41 2.35
CA LEU A 129 1.01 2.01 2.59
C LEU A 129 1.39 1.96 4.08
N GLY A 130 0.43 2.19 4.97
CA GLY A 130 0.62 2.14 6.42
C GLY A 130 1.12 0.78 6.91
N HIS A 131 0.71 -0.29 6.23
CA HIS A 131 1.20 -1.63 6.51
C HIS A 131 2.71 -1.79 6.32
N HIS A 132 3.38 -0.97 5.51
CA HIS A 132 4.83 -1.05 5.36
C HIS A 132 5.57 -0.76 6.67
N TRP A 133 4.98 -0.02 7.62
CA TRP A 133 5.45 0.12 9.00
C TRP A 133 4.82 -0.95 9.91
N TRP A 134 3.49 -1.17 9.78
CA TRP A 134 2.67 -1.99 10.66
C TRP A 134 2.11 -3.22 9.95
N GLY A 135 2.81 -4.30 9.96
CA GLY A 135 2.47 -5.54 9.26
C GLY A 135 3.67 -6.13 8.54
N ASP A 136 4.43 -5.26 7.86
CA ASP A 136 5.62 -5.65 7.12
C ASP A 136 6.88 -5.53 7.97
N LEU A 137 7.18 -4.34 8.47
CA LEU A 137 8.36 -4.11 9.32
C LEU A 137 8.14 -4.61 10.74
N VAL A 138 6.96 -4.35 11.31
CA VAL A 138 6.52 -4.85 12.61
C VAL A 138 5.36 -5.81 12.42
N ALA A 139 5.65 -7.09 12.24
CA ALA A 139 4.66 -8.13 11.96
C ALA A 139 4.18 -8.85 13.22
N PRO A 140 2.87 -9.20 13.32
CA PRO A 140 2.36 -10.02 14.40
C PRO A 140 2.89 -11.46 14.30
N THR A 141 3.24 -12.07 15.43
CA THR A 141 3.73 -13.46 15.48
C THR A 141 2.61 -14.50 15.44
N LEU A 142 1.39 -14.12 15.77
CA LEU A 142 0.23 -15.00 15.84
C LEU A 142 -0.94 -14.38 15.07
N HIS A 143 -1.71 -15.24 14.39
CA HIS A 143 -2.84 -14.81 13.57
C HIS A 143 -3.92 -14.03 14.37
N ASN A 144 -4.16 -14.41 15.61
CA ASN A 144 -5.12 -13.72 16.50
C ASN A 144 -4.63 -12.31 16.95
N HIS A 145 -3.41 -11.93 16.57
CA HIS A 145 -2.87 -10.59 16.81
C HIS A 145 -2.93 -9.68 15.57
N MET A 146 -3.78 -9.98 14.60
CA MET A 146 -3.94 -9.19 13.37
C MET A 146 -4.23 -7.71 13.63
N TRP A 147 -4.89 -7.38 14.76
CA TRP A 147 -5.16 -6.00 15.14
C TRP A 147 -3.89 -5.14 15.28
N ILE A 148 -2.71 -5.77 15.53
CA ILE A 148 -1.41 -5.06 15.61
C ILE A 148 -0.99 -4.50 14.26
N LYS A 149 -1.47 -5.11 13.16
CA LYS A 149 -1.20 -4.58 11.82
C LYS A 149 -2.39 -3.82 11.25
N GLU A 150 -3.61 -4.36 11.34
CA GLU A 150 -4.80 -3.75 10.73
C GLU A 150 -5.20 -2.43 11.42
N GLY A 151 -5.18 -2.40 12.76
CA GLY A 151 -5.53 -1.19 13.51
C GLY A 151 -4.60 -0.01 13.20
N PRO A 152 -3.26 -0.14 13.29
CA PRO A 152 -2.37 0.94 12.91
C PRO A 152 -2.38 1.29 11.41
N ALA A 153 -2.64 0.34 10.51
CA ALA A 153 -2.78 0.61 9.09
C ALA A 153 -4.04 1.44 8.81
N GLU A 154 -5.18 1.07 9.41
CA GLU A 154 -6.40 1.87 9.34
C GLU A 154 -6.19 3.26 9.95
N TYR A 155 -5.55 3.34 11.10
CA TYR A 155 -5.24 4.63 11.72
C TYR A 155 -4.28 5.47 10.87
N SER A 156 -3.39 4.85 10.09
CA SER A 156 -2.51 5.53 9.14
C SER A 156 -3.30 6.24 8.03
N SER A 157 -4.39 5.64 7.55
CA SER A 157 -5.28 6.31 6.61
C SER A 157 -5.95 7.55 7.23
N HIS A 158 -6.37 7.48 8.49
CA HIS A 158 -6.93 8.61 9.21
C HIS A 158 -5.88 9.72 9.45
N LEU A 159 -4.64 9.37 9.77
CA LEU A 159 -3.54 10.33 9.91
C LEU A 159 -3.21 11.02 8.58
N PHE A 160 -3.35 10.32 7.46
CA PHE A 160 -3.23 10.95 6.15
C PHE A 160 -4.37 11.94 5.87
N VAL A 161 -5.59 11.64 6.28
CA VAL A 161 -6.72 12.59 6.24
C VAL A 161 -6.41 13.83 7.09
N GLU A 162 -5.88 13.67 8.32
CA GLU A 162 -5.46 14.80 9.15
C GLU A 162 -4.41 15.67 8.47
N TRP A 163 -3.41 15.03 7.87
CA TRP A 163 -2.32 15.70 7.17
C TRP A 163 -2.82 16.56 5.99
N LYS A 164 -3.75 16.02 5.24
CA LYS A 164 -4.26 16.62 4.02
C LYS A 164 -5.37 17.63 4.27
N ASP A 165 -6.36 17.27 5.07
CA ASP A 165 -7.64 17.95 5.19
C ASP A 165 -7.84 18.57 6.60
N GLY A 166 -6.91 18.32 7.53
CA GLY A 166 -6.88 18.91 8.86
C GLY A 166 -7.64 18.14 9.93
N GLN A 167 -7.53 18.64 11.17
CA GLN A 167 -8.02 17.97 12.36
C GLN A 167 -9.54 17.72 12.37
N GLU A 168 -10.35 18.63 11.80
CA GLU A 168 -11.80 18.44 11.76
C GLU A 168 -12.18 17.22 10.91
N ALA A 169 -11.56 17.08 9.72
CA ALA A 169 -11.78 15.93 8.85
C ALA A 169 -11.32 14.61 9.52
N PHE A 170 -10.18 14.64 10.22
CA PHE A 170 -9.73 13.50 11.03
C PHE A 170 -10.74 13.10 12.09
N ILE A 171 -11.27 14.06 12.86
CA ILE A 171 -12.27 13.79 13.91
C ILE A 171 -13.52 13.15 13.30
N ASP A 172 -13.97 13.62 12.14
CA ASP A 172 -15.17 13.09 11.50
C ASP A 172 -14.95 11.65 11.02
N VAL A 173 -13.85 11.36 10.33
CA VAL A 173 -13.53 9.99 9.89
C VAL A 173 -13.38 9.01 11.05
N VAL A 174 -12.77 9.44 12.16
CA VAL A 174 -12.66 8.62 13.38
C VAL A 174 -14.03 8.34 14.01
N LYS A 175 -14.92 9.34 14.07
CA LYS A 175 -16.29 9.15 14.58
C LYS A 175 -17.09 8.18 13.72
N ASP A 176 -17.02 8.32 12.39
CA ASP A 176 -17.71 7.44 11.47
C ASP A 176 -17.24 5.98 11.63
N ASN A 177 -15.94 5.77 11.79
CA ASN A 177 -15.39 4.44 12.06
C ASN A 177 -15.83 3.88 13.41
N GLN A 178 -15.86 4.71 14.47
CA GLN A 178 -16.39 4.31 15.78
C GLN A 178 -17.87 3.93 15.71
N LEU A 179 -18.70 4.69 14.99
CA LEU A 179 -20.11 4.38 14.81
C LEU A 179 -20.30 3.05 14.07
N TYR A 180 -19.54 2.83 13.01
CA TYR A 180 -19.55 1.57 12.27
C TYR A 180 -19.24 0.36 13.18
N VAL A 181 -18.17 0.45 13.99
CA VAL A 181 -17.80 -0.61 14.93
C VAL A 181 -18.90 -0.87 15.97
N LEU A 182 -19.52 0.18 16.49
CA LEU A 182 -20.62 0.05 17.47
C LEU A 182 -21.86 -0.61 16.86
N GLU A 183 -22.21 -0.24 15.62
CA GLU A 183 -23.35 -0.84 14.90
C GLU A 183 -23.11 -2.33 14.65
N GLU A 184 -21.93 -2.70 14.14
CA GLU A 184 -21.57 -4.11 13.88
C GLU A 184 -21.55 -4.95 15.16
N THR A 185 -21.05 -4.40 16.27
CA THR A 185 -21.00 -5.11 17.54
C THR A 185 -22.40 -5.42 18.08
N HIS A 186 -23.35 -4.49 17.94
CA HIS A 186 -24.73 -4.70 18.38
C HIS A 186 -25.51 -5.67 17.49
N LEU A 187 -25.19 -5.76 16.19
CA LEU A 187 -25.85 -6.69 15.28
C LEU A 187 -25.39 -8.16 15.45
N GLN A 188 -24.24 -8.39 16.10
CA GLN A 188 -23.71 -9.73 16.34
C GLN A 188 -24.15 -10.34 17.69
N ASP A 189 -24.70 -9.54 18.59
CA ASP A 189 -25.17 -9.98 19.91
C ASP A 189 -26.65 -10.44 19.94
N ASP A 190 -27.38 -10.37 18.80
CA ASP A 190 -28.74 -10.89 18.60
C ASP A 190 -28.74 -12.22 17.81
#